data_3978aeaedf1fae46d3d28fed3c971897
#
_entry.id   3978aeaedf1fae46d3d28fed3c971897
#
_cell.length_a   1.000
_cell.length_b   1.000
_cell.length_c   1.000
_cell.angle_alpha   90.00
_cell.angle_beta   90.00
_cell.angle_gamma   90.00
#
_symmetry.space_group_name_H-M   'P 1'
#
loop_
_entity.id
_entity.type
_entity.pdbx_description
1 polymer ?
#
loop_
_entity_poly.entity_id
_entity_poly.type
_entity_poly.pdbx_seq_one_letter_code
_entity_poly.pdbx_strand_id
1 'polypeptide(L)'
;MKKIKWLLVFAVLGLMTFSGANAADTVKVAFVVPLSGPFANVGEDWHRHATFVTDEINKRGGVLGGRKFELIPMDNKNSPQEALLLLSQVVDRGIQIISFCCGSHVAVPLSEAVERHNTRNPDRRILLLVSAGDQDITSEKCSFWSFAFMSKGEIFADVATTYLARQPKVKRVYLINQDYVWGHQNQKFFREMLAKKRPDIRIVGDDLHPMGKVKDFAPYVAKINASKADVVMTANWGNDMTLLVKAAAETGLDAQFYTYYASLWGAPAAMGKAAADRVKAVFRWHPNAGIEKEEILMQEFQRRFDADYGAMPASNEFNMLAKAIDIAGSTDPLRVAYALEDIHIQGNMGEVWMRPDDHQLFEPMYIMTLTSVNGNDVKYGLAGTNIGTRTDARIEIPETLVPTRCQMKRPPRP
;
A
#
# COMPACT_ATOMS: atom_id res chain seq x y z
N MET A 1 -84.87 3.28 44.15
CA MET A 1 -83.69 2.53 44.59
C MET A 1 -82.85 2.17 43.34
N LYS A 2 -81.90 2.99 42.95
CA LYS A 2 -81.01 2.77 41.78
C LYS A 2 -79.64 2.35 42.25
N LYS A 3 -79.15 1.15 41.88
CA LYS A 3 -77.87 0.62 42.15
C LYS A 3 -76.87 1.17 41.12
N ILE A 4 -75.83 1.92 41.58
CA ILE A 4 -74.70 2.39 40.76
C ILE A 4 -73.63 1.30 40.80
N LYS A 5 -73.28 0.76 39.59
CA LYS A 5 -72.17 -0.16 39.40
C LYS A 5 -70.91 0.68 39.12
N TRP A 6 -69.87 0.56 39.97
CA TRP A 6 -68.54 1.10 39.73
C TRP A 6 -67.77 0.16 38.80
N LEU A 7 -67.35 0.66 37.64
CA LEU A 7 -66.41 0.00 36.78
C LEU A 7 -64.97 0.49 37.17
N LEU A 8 -64.15 -0.40 37.64
CA LEU A 8 -62.75 -0.19 37.84
C LEU A 8 -62.02 -0.39 36.50
N VAL A 9 -61.50 0.68 35.94
CA VAL A 9 -60.60 0.64 34.75
C VAL A 9 -59.17 0.49 35.26
N PHE A 10 -58.58 -0.69 35.07
CA PHE A 10 -57.12 -0.89 35.26
C PHE A 10 -56.39 -0.32 34.04
N ALA A 11 -55.72 0.81 34.21
CA ALA A 11 -54.76 1.33 33.26
C ALA A 11 -53.42 0.57 33.43
N VAL A 12 -53.13 -0.33 32.50
CA VAL A 12 -51.81 -0.96 32.38
C VAL A 12 -50.86 0.05 31.73
N LEU A 13 -50.05 0.73 32.56
CA LEU A 13 -48.89 1.50 32.06
C LEU A 13 -47.83 0.50 31.59
N GLY A 14 -47.74 0.28 30.27
CA GLY A 14 -46.61 -0.40 29.65
C GLY A 14 -45.36 0.47 29.78
N LEU A 15 -44.43 0.10 30.65
CA LEU A 15 -43.05 0.64 30.62
C LEU A 15 -42.39 0.21 29.30
N MET A 16 -42.42 1.08 28.30
CA MET A 16 -41.49 0.98 27.19
C MET A 16 -40.07 1.34 27.72
N THR A 17 -39.28 0.34 28.06
CA THR A 17 -37.85 0.51 28.23
C THR A 17 -37.27 0.85 26.87
N PHE A 18 -37.07 2.14 26.61
CA PHE A 18 -36.16 2.59 25.57
C PHE A 18 -34.76 2.07 25.99
N SER A 19 -34.38 0.90 25.46
CA SER A 19 -32.99 0.53 25.41
C SER A 19 -32.31 1.60 24.54
N GLY A 20 -31.70 2.60 25.19
CA GLY A 20 -30.80 3.51 24.49
C GLY A 20 -29.77 2.63 23.79
N ALA A 21 -29.82 2.57 22.47
CA ALA A 21 -28.74 2.02 21.69
C ALA A 21 -27.52 2.89 22.04
N ASN A 22 -26.68 2.40 22.97
CA ASN A 22 -25.34 2.95 23.11
C ASN A 22 -24.73 2.93 21.73
N ALA A 23 -24.41 4.10 21.17
CA ALA A 23 -23.64 4.19 19.94
C ALA A 23 -22.42 3.29 20.15
N ALA A 24 -22.34 2.19 19.41
CA ALA A 24 -21.25 1.26 19.56
C ALA A 24 -19.94 2.05 19.39
N ASP A 25 -19.05 1.96 20.39
CA ASP A 25 -17.76 2.66 20.36
C ASP A 25 -17.07 2.39 19.02
N THR A 26 -16.55 3.44 18.37
CA THR A 26 -15.83 3.28 17.10
C THR A 26 -14.48 2.63 17.33
N VAL A 27 -13.97 1.94 16.32
CA VAL A 27 -12.58 1.49 16.26
C VAL A 27 -11.75 2.61 15.64
N LYS A 28 -11.08 3.40 16.48
CA LYS A 28 -10.26 4.52 16.03
C LYS A 28 -8.95 4.03 15.47
N VAL A 29 -8.61 4.50 14.26
CA VAL A 29 -7.34 4.24 13.60
C VAL A 29 -6.66 5.57 13.29
N ALA A 30 -5.49 5.81 13.86
CA ALA A 30 -4.65 6.94 13.50
C ALA A 30 -4.08 6.68 12.10
N PHE A 31 -4.49 7.49 11.13
CA PHE A 31 -4.08 7.35 9.74
C PHE A 31 -2.94 8.34 9.44
N VAL A 32 -1.71 7.84 9.58
CA VAL A 32 -0.47 8.64 9.56
C VAL A 32 0.14 8.61 8.15
N VAL A 33 -0.06 9.68 7.39
CA VAL A 33 0.31 9.79 5.97
C VAL A 33 0.80 11.19 5.62
N PRO A 34 1.55 11.40 4.53
CA PRO A 34 1.96 12.74 4.10
C PRO A 34 0.77 13.47 3.43
N LEU A 35 0.17 14.45 4.11
CA LEU A 35 -0.93 15.27 3.58
C LEU A 35 -0.46 16.66 3.13
N SER A 36 0.84 16.96 3.28
CA SER A 36 1.46 18.20 2.81
C SER A 36 2.84 17.92 2.21
N GLY A 37 3.38 18.92 1.47
CA GLY A 37 4.69 18.82 0.84
C GLY A 37 4.71 18.04 -0.49
N PRO A 38 5.92 17.61 -0.97
CA PRO A 38 6.09 17.01 -2.30
C PRO A 38 5.37 15.67 -2.53
N PHE A 39 4.93 15.00 -1.47
CA PHE A 39 4.28 13.69 -1.50
C PHE A 39 2.81 13.74 -1.06
N ALA A 40 2.22 14.95 -0.96
CA ALA A 40 0.83 15.14 -0.55
C ALA A 40 -0.16 14.37 -1.44
N ASN A 41 0.06 14.38 -2.76
CA ASN A 41 -0.77 13.65 -3.71
C ASN A 41 -0.82 12.13 -3.42
N VAL A 42 0.28 11.56 -2.94
CA VAL A 42 0.35 10.14 -2.56
C VAL A 42 -0.45 9.88 -1.28
N GLY A 43 -0.25 10.71 -0.26
CA GLY A 43 -0.98 10.58 1.01
C GLY A 43 -2.48 10.82 0.89
N GLU A 44 -2.88 11.80 0.08
CA GLU A 44 -4.29 12.06 -0.23
C GLU A 44 -4.95 10.89 -0.97
N ASP A 45 -4.25 10.31 -1.95
CA ASP A 45 -4.74 9.14 -2.66
C ASP A 45 -4.91 7.95 -1.72
N TRP A 46 -3.94 7.73 -0.84
CA TRP A 46 -4.03 6.69 0.18
C TRP A 46 -5.21 6.91 1.13
N HIS A 47 -5.43 8.15 1.55
CA HIS A 47 -6.56 8.52 2.40
C HIS A 47 -7.91 8.27 1.73
N ARG A 48 -8.06 8.58 0.43
CA ARG A 48 -9.27 8.24 -0.34
C ARG A 48 -9.54 6.74 -0.36
N HIS A 49 -8.49 5.92 -0.61
CA HIS A 49 -8.62 4.46 -0.62
C HIS A 49 -8.98 3.89 0.75
N ALA A 50 -8.32 4.35 1.82
CA ALA A 50 -8.63 3.93 3.18
C ALA A 50 -10.06 4.29 3.58
N THR A 51 -10.50 5.52 3.25
CA THR A 51 -11.87 5.98 3.47
C THR A 51 -12.88 5.11 2.71
N PHE A 52 -12.61 4.82 1.44
CA PHE A 52 -13.48 3.97 0.63
C PHE A 52 -13.67 2.59 1.25
N VAL A 53 -12.58 1.94 1.61
CA VAL A 53 -12.61 0.57 2.15
C VAL A 53 -13.25 0.52 3.54
N THR A 54 -12.91 1.46 4.43
CA THR A 54 -13.48 1.50 5.77
C THR A 54 -14.98 1.81 5.74
N ASP A 55 -15.43 2.66 4.83
CA ASP A 55 -16.86 2.93 4.64
C ASP A 55 -17.60 1.69 4.14
N GLU A 56 -17.01 0.91 3.22
CA GLU A 56 -17.60 -0.35 2.76
C GLU A 56 -17.67 -1.40 3.89
N ILE A 57 -16.66 -1.49 4.75
CA ILE A 57 -16.70 -2.34 5.94
C ILE A 57 -17.78 -1.85 6.90
N ASN A 58 -17.87 -0.55 7.13
CA ASN A 58 -18.86 0.07 8.03
C ASN A 58 -20.31 -0.13 7.53
N LYS A 59 -20.55 -0.05 6.21
CA LYS A 59 -21.86 -0.32 5.58
C LYS A 59 -22.27 -1.78 5.75
N ARG A 60 -21.31 -2.72 5.73
CA ARG A 60 -21.57 -4.16 5.94
C ARG A 60 -21.77 -4.53 7.41
N GLY A 61 -21.78 -3.58 8.32
CA GLY A 61 -22.03 -3.79 9.75
C GLY A 61 -20.79 -3.60 10.64
N GLY A 62 -19.66 -3.18 10.09
CA GLY A 62 -18.44 -2.94 10.86
C GLY A 62 -17.80 -4.23 11.40
N VAL A 63 -17.24 -4.18 12.59
CA VAL A 63 -16.58 -5.28 13.30
C VAL A 63 -17.19 -5.49 14.70
N LEU A 64 -16.97 -6.63 15.32
CA LEU A 64 -17.43 -6.95 16.68
C LEU A 64 -18.94 -6.69 16.87
N GLY A 65 -19.75 -7.05 15.87
CA GLY A 65 -21.21 -6.93 15.96
C GLY A 65 -21.74 -5.50 15.84
N GLY A 66 -21.02 -4.57 15.24
CA GLY A 66 -21.54 -3.25 14.92
C GLY A 66 -20.61 -2.06 15.12
N ARG A 67 -19.40 -2.26 15.65
CA ARG A 67 -18.42 -1.18 15.82
C ARG A 67 -17.88 -0.74 14.45
N LYS A 68 -17.89 0.55 14.19
CA LYS A 68 -17.44 1.14 12.94
C LYS A 68 -15.99 1.60 13.02
N PHE A 69 -15.24 1.50 11.93
CA PHE A 69 -13.95 2.16 11.83
C PHE A 69 -14.12 3.67 11.75
N GLU A 70 -13.25 4.38 12.44
CA GLU A 70 -13.11 5.84 12.40
C GLU A 70 -11.66 6.17 12.08
N LEU A 71 -11.40 6.68 10.87
CA LEU A 71 -10.07 7.13 10.45
C LEU A 71 -9.79 8.52 11.00
N ILE A 72 -8.64 8.69 11.63
CA ILE A 72 -8.17 9.97 12.15
C ILE A 72 -6.92 10.36 11.34
N PRO A 73 -7.05 11.17 10.27
CA PRO A 73 -5.93 11.54 9.43
C PRO A 73 -4.94 12.42 10.20
N MET A 74 -3.66 12.12 10.05
CA MET A 74 -2.55 12.80 10.73
C MET A 74 -1.40 12.99 9.73
N ASP A 75 -1.02 14.24 9.49
CA ASP A 75 0.02 14.60 8.52
C ASP A 75 1.42 14.39 9.08
N ASN A 76 2.14 13.39 8.58
CA ASN A 76 3.53 13.14 8.94
C ASN A 76 4.54 13.94 8.09
N LYS A 77 4.09 14.70 7.10
CA LYS A 77 4.93 15.50 6.18
C LYS A 77 6.08 14.70 5.54
N ASN A 78 5.95 13.37 5.47
CA ASN A 78 7.00 12.45 5.07
C ASN A 78 8.31 12.62 5.90
N SER A 79 8.18 12.92 7.19
CA SER A 79 9.28 13.22 8.14
C SER A 79 9.26 12.23 9.32
N PRO A 80 10.40 11.59 9.64
CA PRO A 80 10.52 10.74 10.84
C PRO A 80 10.19 11.50 12.13
N GLN A 81 10.64 12.75 12.24
CA GLN A 81 10.43 13.58 13.43
C GLN A 81 8.94 13.86 13.66
N GLU A 82 8.21 14.23 12.59
CA GLU A 82 6.76 14.45 12.65
C GLU A 82 6.04 13.14 13.04
N ALA A 83 6.39 12.02 12.43
CA ALA A 83 5.77 10.73 12.75
C ALA A 83 5.96 10.33 14.22
N LEU A 84 7.13 10.60 14.80
CA LEU A 84 7.38 10.36 16.23
C LEU A 84 6.57 11.30 17.15
N LEU A 85 6.37 12.56 16.76
CA LEU A 85 5.48 13.49 17.46
C LEU A 85 4.03 13.02 17.39
N LEU A 86 3.59 12.54 16.22
CA LEU A 86 2.25 11.98 16.05
C LEU A 86 2.04 10.72 16.88
N LEU A 87 3.06 9.85 17.03
CA LEU A 87 2.98 8.69 17.93
C LEU A 87 2.63 9.11 19.36
N SER A 88 3.26 10.17 19.89
CA SER A 88 2.93 10.69 21.22
C SER A 88 1.47 11.13 21.30
N GLN A 89 0.96 11.84 20.28
CA GLN A 89 -0.44 12.25 20.24
C GLN A 89 -1.42 11.06 20.15
N VAL A 90 -1.05 9.99 19.42
CA VAL A 90 -1.82 8.74 19.33
C VAL A 90 -1.95 8.11 20.71
N VAL A 91 -0.83 8.00 21.45
CA VAL A 91 -0.79 7.50 22.83
C VAL A 91 -1.66 8.33 23.75
N ASP A 92 -1.55 9.66 23.71
CA ASP A 92 -2.31 10.58 24.58
C ASP A 92 -3.82 10.51 24.31
N ARG A 93 -4.23 10.27 23.06
CA ARG A 93 -5.63 10.09 22.68
C ARG A 93 -6.17 8.68 22.96
N GLY A 94 -5.35 7.76 23.47
CA GLY A 94 -5.73 6.38 23.72
C GLY A 94 -6.05 5.57 22.45
N ILE A 95 -5.53 5.98 21.28
CA ILE A 95 -5.69 5.24 20.03
C ILE A 95 -4.68 4.09 20.02
N GLN A 96 -5.14 2.89 19.68
CA GLN A 96 -4.34 1.68 19.77
C GLN A 96 -3.90 1.11 18.41
N ILE A 97 -4.38 1.67 17.32
CA ILE A 97 -4.06 1.21 15.97
C ILE A 97 -3.56 2.39 15.15
N ILE A 98 -2.40 2.21 14.53
CA ILE A 98 -1.83 3.15 13.56
C ILE A 98 -1.82 2.45 12.20
N SER A 99 -2.40 3.07 11.19
CA SER A 99 -2.17 2.78 9.77
C SER A 99 -1.21 3.83 9.24
N PHE A 100 -0.06 3.38 8.77
CA PHE A 100 1.01 4.24 8.27
C PHE A 100 1.27 3.98 6.79
N CYS A 101 1.34 5.03 5.99
CA CYS A 101 1.86 4.94 4.64
C CYS A 101 3.03 5.88 4.40
N CYS A 102 3.84 5.41 3.51
CA CYS A 102 4.79 6.14 2.70
C CYS A 102 6.09 6.55 3.40
N GLY A 103 7.20 6.19 2.72
CA GLY A 103 8.54 6.56 3.12
C GLY A 103 9.20 5.57 4.10
N SER A 104 10.08 4.71 3.55
CA SER A 104 10.85 3.73 4.32
C SER A 104 11.66 4.39 5.46
N HIS A 105 12.20 5.58 5.22
CA HIS A 105 12.95 6.35 6.21
C HIS A 105 12.10 6.83 7.41
N VAL A 106 10.77 6.85 7.26
CA VAL A 106 9.81 7.15 8.35
C VAL A 106 9.32 5.87 9.02
N ALA A 107 9.05 4.84 8.23
CA ALA A 107 8.48 3.58 8.69
C ALA A 107 9.35 2.88 9.75
N VAL A 108 10.66 2.76 9.50
CA VAL A 108 11.58 2.07 10.41
C VAL A 108 11.68 2.76 11.77
N PRO A 109 11.97 4.08 11.87
CA PRO A 109 11.99 4.79 13.15
C PRO A 109 10.65 4.71 13.90
N LEU A 110 9.51 4.76 13.20
CA LEU A 110 8.19 4.65 13.79
C LEU A 110 7.96 3.24 14.37
N SER A 111 8.31 2.17 13.61
CA SER A 111 8.23 0.79 14.08
C SER A 111 9.06 0.56 15.34
N GLU A 112 10.31 1.01 15.34
CA GLU A 112 11.19 0.93 16.51
C GLU A 112 10.65 1.71 17.73
N ALA A 113 9.98 2.85 17.49
CA ALA A 113 9.37 3.65 18.56
C ALA A 113 8.14 2.96 19.14
N VAL A 114 7.32 2.33 18.32
CA VAL A 114 6.16 1.51 18.75
C VAL A 114 6.64 0.32 19.57
N GLU A 115 7.68 -0.40 19.12
CA GLU A 115 8.27 -1.52 19.88
C GLU A 115 8.75 -1.07 21.27
N ARG A 116 9.49 0.04 21.34
CA ARG A 116 9.95 0.62 22.61
C ARG A 116 8.79 1.05 23.50
N HIS A 117 7.73 1.63 22.92
CA HIS A 117 6.54 2.04 23.66
C HIS A 117 5.83 0.83 24.26
N ASN A 118 5.56 -0.20 23.46
CA ASN A 118 4.82 -1.39 23.86
C ASN A 118 5.57 -2.21 24.91
N THR A 119 6.91 -2.24 24.85
CA THR A 119 7.76 -2.87 25.87
C THR A 119 7.64 -2.19 27.22
N ARG A 120 7.52 -0.85 27.24
CA ARG A 120 7.43 -0.05 28.47
C ARG A 120 6.00 0.09 29.02
N ASN A 121 5.00 -0.06 28.16
CA ASN A 121 3.60 0.20 28.48
C ASN A 121 2.70 -0.97 28.05
N PRO A 122 2.78 -2.13 28.72
CA PRO A 122 2.05 -3.32 28.33
C PRO A 122 0.52 -3.18 28.35
N ASP A 123 -0.01 -2.20 29.08
CA ASP A 123 -1.45 -1.92 29.17
C ASP A 123 -1.93 -0.88 28.13
N ARG A 124 -1.01 -0.26 27.38
CA ARG A 124 -1.30 0.78 26.39
C ARG A 124 -0.59 0.52 25.07
N ARG A 125 -0.67 -0.71 24.61
CA ARG A 125 0.00 -1.17 23.39
C ARG A 125 -0.60 -0.54 22.14
N ILE A 126 0.23 -0.46 21.10
CA ILE A 126 -0.14 0.04 19.77
C ILE A 126 0.19 -1.04 18.76
N LEU A 127 -0.76 -1.28 17.85
CA LEU A 127 -0.57 -2.07 16.63
C LEU A 127 -0.21 -1.12 15.49
N LEU A 128 0.83 -1.43 14.74
CA LEU A 128 1.28 -0.64 13.59
C LEU A 128 1.08 -1.43 12.29
N LEU A 129 0.22 -0.92 11.44
CA LEU A 129 0.02 -1.41 10.09
C LEU A 129 0.88 -0.54 9.15
N VAL A 130 1.77 -1.15 8.38
CA VAL A 130 2.78 -0.45 7.60
C VAL A 130 2.57 -0.71 6.12
N SER A 131 2.32 0.35 5.39
CA SER A 131 2.24 0.32 3.94
C SER A 131 3.42 1.09 3.32
N ALA A 132 4.63 0.61 3.62
CA ALA A 132 5.91 1.02 3.03
C ALA A 132 6.72 -0.23 2.69
N GLY A 133 7.43 -0.19 1.56
CA GLY A 133 8.14 -1.36 1.02
C GLY A 133 9.54 -1.58 1.61
N ASP A 134 9.81 -1.10 2.82
CA ASP A 134 11.11 -1.23 3.45
C ASP A 134 11.45 -2.68 3.79
N GLN A 135 12.68 -3.09 3.46
CA GLN A 135 13.18 -4.44 3.72
C GLN A 135 13.34 -4.73 5.21
N ASP A 136 13.82 -3.75 5.98
CA ASP A 136 14.22 -3.96 7.38
C ASP A 136 13.03 -4.24 8.30
N ILE A 137 11.84 -3.69 7.97
CA ILE A 137 10.61 -3.89 8.76
C ILE A 137 10.19 -5.35 8.84
N THR A 138 10.51 -6.14 7.82
CA THR A 138 10.21 -7.59 7.75
C THR A 138 11.47 -8.45 7.72
N SER A 139 12.61 -7.90 8.11
CA SER A 139 13.89 -8.62 8.25
C SER A 139 14.57 -8.27 9.57
N GLU A 140 15.72 -7.58 9.51
CA GLU A 140 16.61 -7.36 10.67
C GLU A 140 15.95 -6.49 11.78
N LYS A 141 15.00 -5.62 11.42
CA LYS A 141 14.31 -4.71 12.35
C LYS A 141 12.82 -5.06 12.51
N CYS A 142 12.48 -6.31 12.22
CA CYS A 142 11.09 -6.76 12.39
C CYS A 142 10.65 -6.65 13.85
N SER A 143 9.37 -6.32 14.03
CA SER A 143 8.72 -6.19 15.32
C SER A 143 7.41 -6.96 15.30
N PHE A 144 7.09 -7.63 16.40
CA PHE A 144 5.80 -8.31 16.58
C PHE A 144 4.60 -7.34 16.42
N TRP A 145 4.81 -6.06 16.63
CA TRP A 145 3.76 -5.04 16.60
C TRP A 145 3.58 -4.38 15.23
N SER A 146 4.40 -4.76 14.24
CA SER A 146 4.39 -4.15 12.91
C SER A 146 4.04 -5.16 11.83
N PHE A 147 3.02 -4.86 11.03
CA PHE A 147 2.51 -5.69 9.93
C PHE A 147 2.67 -4.95 8.61
N ALA A 148 3.41 -5.51 7.67
CA ALA A 148 3.72 -4.88 6.39
C ALA A 148 2.71 -5.30 5.31
N PHE A 149 1.93 -4.33 4.82
CA PHE A 149 0.89 -4.50 3.79
C PHE A 149 1.35 -4.10 2.39
N MET A 150 2.56 -3.57 2.26
CA MET A 150 3.23 -3.34 0.99
C MET A 150 4.29 -4.40 0.76
N SER A 151 4.37 -4.94 -0.45
CA SER A 151 5.48 -5.80 -0.84
C SER A 151 6.81 -5.07 -0.66
N LYS A 152 7.80 -5.73 -0.06
CA LYS A 152 9.14 -5.16 0.13
C LYS A 152 9.91 -5.10 -1.19
N GLY A 153 10.93 -4.24 -1.24
CA GLY A 153 11.73 -4.00 -2.45
C GLY A 153 12.31 -5.26 -3.08
N GLU A 154 12.69 -6.24 -2.26
CA GLU A 154 13.19 -7.53 -2.73
C GLU A 154 12.15 -8.28 -3.58
N ILE A 155 10.88 -8.29 -3.18
CA ILE A 155 9.78 -8.92 -3.93
C ILE A 155 9.57 -8.20 -5.26
N PHE A 156 9.47 -6.88 -5.26
CA PHE A 156 9.34 -6.09 -6.48
C PHE A 156 10.49 -6.33 -7.45
N ALA A 157 11.73 -6.30 -6.96
CA ALA A 157 12.92 -6.53 -7.78
C ALA A 157 12.96 -7.97 -8.31
N ASP A 158 12.55 -8.96 -7.50
CA ASP A 158 12.48 -10.36 -7.92
C ASP A 158 11.50 -10.56 -9.08
N VAL A 159 10.29 -10.02 -8.95
CA VAL A 159 9.24 -10.07 -9.98
C VAL A 159 9.71 -9.38 -11.26
N ALA A 160 10.26 -8.15 -11.16
CA ALA A 160 10.75 -7.40 -12.32
C ALA A 160 11.87 -8.14 -13.05
N THR A 161 12.84 -8.68 -12.32
CA THR A 161 14.00 -9.37 -12.91
C THR A 161 13.64 -10.77 -13.42
N THR A 162 12.66 -11.46 -12.83
CA THR A 162 12.12 -12.73 -13.35
C THR A 162 11.49 -12.53 -14.73
N TYR A 163 10.71 -11.47 -14.89
CA TYR A 163 10.15 -11.13 -16.18
C TYR A 163 11.24 -10.71 -17.19
N LEU A 164 12.20 -9.88 -16.75
CA LEU A 164 13.31 -9.44 -17.57
C LEU A 164 14.20 -10.63 -18.03
N ALA A 165 14.28 -11.68 -17.21
CA ALA A 165 15.01 -12.90 -17.59
C ALA A 165 14.43 -13.59 -18.83
N ARG A 166 13.16 -13.37 -19.11
CA ARG A 166 12.45 -13.89 -20.29
C ARG A 166 12.63 -12.98 -21.53
N GLN A 167 13.44 -11.90 -21.43
CA GLN A 167 13.68 -10.91 -22.50
C GLN A 167 15.10 -11.03 -23.06
N PRO A 168 15.41 -11.98 -23.98
CA PRO A 168 16.76 -12.31 -24.40
C PRO A 168 17.49 -11.16 -25.14
N LYS A 169 16.72 -10.23 -25.69
CA LYS A 169 17.27 -9.07 -26.43
C LYS A 169 17.89 -8.01 -25.51
N VAL A 170 17.48 -7.96 -24.24
CA VAL A 170 18.02 -6.99 -23.26
C VAL A 170 19.42 -7.40 -22.86
N LYS A 171 20.40 -6.50 -23.01
CA LYS A 171 21.81 -6.69 -22.68
C LYS A 171 22.38 -5.58 -21.81
N ARG A 172 21.76 -4.40 -21.77
CA ARG A 172 22.28 -3.20 -21.13
C ARG A 172 21.20 -2.59 -20.25
N VAL A 173 21.42 -2.56 -18.97
CA VAL A 173 20.49 -2.01 -17.97
C VAL A 173 21.11 -0.80 -17.28
N TYR A 174 20.33 0.26 -17.17
CA TYR A 174 20.65 1.44 -16.35
C TYR A 174 19.81 1.44 -15.10
N LEU A 175 20.40 1.65 -13.94
CA LEU A 175 19.72 1.80 -12.67
C LEU A 175 19.63 3.28 -12.30
N ILE A 176 18.47 3.77 -11.88
CA ILE A 176 18.31 5.11 -11.34
C ILE A 176 17.28 5.12 -10.24
N ASN A 177 17.64 5.59 -9.04
CA ASN A 177 16.76 5.56 -7.90
C ASN A 177 16.90 6.82 -7.03
N GLN A 178 15.92 7.05 -6.17
CA GLN A 178 15.95 8.11 -5.14
C GLN A 178 17.03 7.81 -4.09
N ASP A 179 17.80 8.83 -3.69
CA ASP A 179 18.88 8.72 -2.71
C ASP A 179 18.34 8.67 -1.27
N TYR A 180 17.82 7.50 -0.89
CA TYR A 180 17.42 7.16 0.47
C TYR A 180 17.26 5.64 0.62
N VAL A 181 16.89 5.14 1.80
CA VAL A 181 16.88 3.70 2.15
C VAL A 181 16.23 2.83 1.06
N TRP A 182 15.02 3.16 0.62
CA TRP A 182 14.28 2.42 -0.41
C TRP A 182 15.03 2.36 -1.75
N GLY A 183 15.58 3.50 -2.20
CA GLY A 183 16.34 3.55 -3.46
C GLY A 183 17.63 2.72 -3.38
N HIS A 184 18.37 2.83 -2.29
CA HIS A 184 19.59 2.03 -2.06
C HIS A 184 19.29 0.53 -2.00
N GLN A 185 18.23 0.12 -1.29
CA GLN A 185 17.80 -1.27 -1.21
C GLN A 185 17.43 -1.83 -2.58
N ASN A 186 16.62 -1.11 -3.36
CA ASN A 186 16.23 -1.57 -4.70
C ASN A 186 17.42 -1.63 -5.67
N GLN A 187 18.33 -0.67 -5.61
CA GLN A 187 19.56 -0.69 -6.40
C GLN A 187 20.41 -1.92 -6.12
N LYS A 188 20.54 -2.29 -4.84
CA LYS A 188 21.21 -3.53 -4.42
C LYS A 188 20.47 -4.77 -4.96
N PHE A 189 19.15 -4.87 -4.78
CA PHE A 189 18.38 -6.02 -5.23
C PHE A 189 18.38 -6.18 -6.75
N PHE A 190 18.27 -5.11 -7.51
CA PHE A 190 18.41 -5.18 -8.98
C PHE A 190 19.75 -5.76 -9.39
N ARG A 191 20.85 -5.32 -8.77
CA ARG A 191 22.20 -5.84 -9.06
C ARG A 191 22.32 -7.33 -8.74
N GLU A 192 21.94 -7.72 -7.54
CA GLU A 192 22.04 -9.10 -7.06
C GLU A 192 21.20 -10.06 -7.90
N MET A 193 19.96 -9.68 -8.20
CA MET A 193 19.05 -10.53 -8.96
C MET A 193 19.39 -10.60 -10.44
N LEU A 194 19.85 -9.50 -11.05
CA LEU A 194 20.36 -9.53 -12.41
C LEU A 194 21.60 -10.42 -12.51
N ALA A 195 22.55 -10.28 -11.59
CA ALA A 195 23.74 -11.15 -11.55
C ALA A 195 23.40 -12.64 -11.44
N LYS A 196 22.34 -12.98 -10.68
CA LYS A 196 21.87 -14.35 -10.50
C LYS A 196 21.09 -14.88 -11.72
N LYS A 197 20.16 -14.08 -12.27
CA LYS A 197 19.19 -14.53 -13.28
C LYS A 197 19.65 -14.28 -14.71
N ARG A 198 20.45 -13.23 -14.92
CA ARG A 198 20.92 -12.78 -16.24
C ARG A 198 22.35 -12.21 -16.15
N PRO A 199 23.35 -13.07 -15.87
CA PRO A 199 24.75 -12.64 -15.75
C PRO A 199 25.33 -12.07 -17.06
N ASP A 200 24.64 -12.26 -18.18
CA ASP A 200 24.99 -11.69 -19.48
C ASP A 200 24.57 -10.21 -19.64
N ILE A 201 23.75 -9.68 -18.74
CA ILE A 201 23.34 -8.27 -18.73
C ILE A 201 24.41 -7.41 -18.09
N ARG A 202 24.79 -6.32 -18.76
CA ARG A 202 25.68 -5.29 -18.24
C ARG A 202 24.89 -4.17 -17.60
N ILE A 203 25.20 -3.83 -16.36
CA ILE A 203 24.72 -2.58 -15.73
C ILE A 203 25.62 -1.46 -16.27
N VAL A 204 25.07 -0.61 -17.14
CA VAL A 204 25.81 0.42 -17.88
C VAL A 204 25.74 1.80 -17.24
N GLY A 205 25.03 1.94 -16.14
CA GLY A 205 24.95 3.12 -15.30
C GLY A 205 24.16 2.85 -14.05
N ASP A 206 24.37 3.67 -13.01
CA ASP A 206 23.83 3.47 -11.69
C ASP A 206 23.86 4.80 -10.92
N ASP A 207 22.78 5.54 -11.03
CA ASP A 207 22.64 6.86 -10.40
C ASP A 207 21.66 6.84 -9.22
N LEU A 208 21.97 7.61 -8.21
CA LEU A 208 21.06 8.04 -7.16
C LEU A 208 20.79 9.54 -7.31
N HIS A 209 19.58 9.98 -7.05
CA HIS A 209 19.22 11.40 -7.09
C HIS A 209 18.48 11.83 -5.82
N PRO A 210 18.61 13.11 -5.39
CA PRO A 210 17.94 13.61 -4.19
C PRO A 210 16.42 13.46 -4.26
N MET A 211 15.83 12.72 -3.31
CA MET A 211 14.41 12.42 -3.24
C MET A 211 13.55 13.70 -3.12
N GLY A 212 12.60 13.88 -4.03
CA GLY A 212 11.63 14.98 -4.02
C GLY A 212 12.22 16.38 -4.32
N LYS A 213 13.51 16.48 -4.67
CA LYS A 213 14.21 17.76 -4.88
C LYS A 213 14.56 18.04 -6.34
N VAL A 214 14.64 17.01 -7.18
CA VAL A 214 14.96 17.14 -8.59
C VAL A 214 13.76 17.72 -9.33
N LYS A 215 13.96 18.87 -10.01
CA LYS A 215 12.92 19.53 -10.81
C LYS A 215 13.07 19.25 -12.30
N ASP A 216 14.30 18.91 -12.72
CA ASP A 216 14.63 18.59 -14.10
C ASP A 216 15.48 17.32 -14.15
N PHE A 217 14.96 16.28 -14.80
CA PHE A 217 15.63 15.01 -15.00
C PHE A 217 16.39 14.93 -16.33
N ALA A 218 16.39 15.96 -17.19
CA ALA A 218 17.11 15.94 -18.45
C ALA A 218 18.61 15.59 -18.32
N PRO A 219 19.38 16.05 -17.29
CA PRO A 219 20.75 15.64 -17.11
C PRO A 219 20.94 14.13 -16.85
N TYR A 220 20.02 13.52 -16.09
CA TYR A 220 20.04 12.07 -15.85
C TYR A 220 19.68 11.30 -17.13
N VAL A 221 18.66 11.76 -17.85
CA VAL A 221 18.24 11.16 -19.12
C VAL A 221 19.37 11.25 -20.17
N ALA A 222 20.13 12.34 -20.21
CA ALA A 222 21.29 12.46 -21.08
C ALA A 222 22.36 11.38 -20.79
N LYS A 223 22.64 11.08 -19.51
CA LYS A 223 23.54 9.97 -19.11
C LYS A 223 22.98 8.61 -19.56
N ILE A 224 21.68 8.38 -19.33
CA ILE A 224 21.01 7.15 -19.75
C ILE A 224 21.15 6.97 -21.27
N ASN A 225 20.87 8.00 -22.04
CA ASN A 225 20.99 7.97 -23.50
C ASN A 225 22.44 7.70 -23.95
N ALA A 226 23.41 8.38 -23.36
CA ALA A 226 24.84 8.16 -23.65
C ALA A 226 25.31 6.73 -23.34
N SER A 227 24.71 6.08 -22.33
CA SER A 227 25.00 4.71 -21.94
C SER A 227 24.48 3.67 -22.94
N LYS A 228 23.54 4.07 -23.84
CA LYS A 228 22.82 3.19 -24.76
C LYS A 228 22.16 2.00 -24.03
N ALA A 229 21.53 2.27 -22.90
CA ALA A 229 20.77 1.26 -22.16
C ALA A 229 19.56 0.78 -22.98
N ASP A 230 19.30 -0.53 -22.97
CA ASP A 230 18.09 -1.13 -23.53
C ASP A 230 16.91 -0.93 -22.56
N VAL A 231 17.22 -0.96 -21.27
CA VAL A 231 16.24 -0.88 -20.16
C VAL A 231 16.74 0.04 -19.06
N VAL A 232 15.85 0.85 -18.53
CA VAL A 232 16.01 1.60 -17.27
C VAL A 232 15.19 0.90 -16.19
N MET A 233 15.83 0.50 -15.11
CA MET A 233 15.12 -0.02 -13.92
C MET A 233 15.11 1.04 -12.82
N THR A 234 13.95 1.32 -12.29
CA THR A 234 13.76 2.34 -11.26
C THR A 234 12.65 1.98 -10.28
N ALA A 235 12.91 2.22 -9.00
CA ALA A 235 11.94 2.16 -7.92
C ALA A 235 11.47 3.55 -7.48
N ASN A 236 11.67 4.57 -8.29
CA ASN A 236 11.18 5.92 -8.03
C ASN A 236 9.66 5.93 -7.85
N TRP A 237 9.17 6.82 -7.02
CA TRP A 237 7.75 7.02 -6.76
C TRP A 237 7.41 8.51 -6.64
N GLY A 238 6.11 8.84 -6.64
CA GLY A 238 5.62 10.21 -6.59
C GLY A 238 6.10 11.03 -7.81
N ASN A 239 6.34 12.31 -7.59
CA ASN A 239 6.73 13.24 -8.66
C ASN A 239 8.07 12.88 -9.31
N ASP A 240 9.02 12.28 -8.59
CA ASP A 240 10.32 11.90 -9.16
C ASP A 240 10.16 10.85 -10.26
N MET A 241 9.24 9.89 -10.09
CA MET A 241 8.90 8.92 -11.13
C MET A 241 8.30 9.60 -12.38
N THR A 242 7.33 10.46 -12.15
CA THR A 242 6.64 11.19 -13.22
C THR A 242 7.59 12.08 -14.03
N LEU A 243 8.43 12.85 -13.34
CA LEU A 243 9.38 13.77 -13.98
C LEU A 243 10.46 13.03 -14.77
N LEU A 244 10.97 11.89 -14.25
CA LEU A 244 11.95 11.07 -14.95
C LEU A 244 11.42 10.54 -16.28
N VAL A 245 10.24 9.94 -16.27
CA VAL A 245 9.67 9.36 -17.51
C VAL A 245 9.21 10.45 -18.48
N LYS A 246 8.71 11.57 -17.97
CA LYS A 246 8.40 12.74 -18.81
C LYS A 246 9.64 13.29 -19.52
N ALA A 247 10.73 13.49 -18.81
CA ALA A 247 12.00 13.94 -19.41
C ALA A 247 12.53 12.91 -20.45
N ALA A 248 12.41 11.61 -20.17
CA ALA A 248 12.78 10.58 -21.13
C ALA A 248 11.93 10.65 -22.41
N ALA A 249 10.64 10.90 -22.28
CA ALA A 249 9.73 11.07 -23.40
C ALA A 249 10.07 12.31 -24.25
N GLU A 250 10.30 13.42 -23.60
CA GLU A 250 10.61 14.72 -24.24
C GLU A 250 11.96 14.66 -25.00
N THR A 251 12.91 13.90 -24.51
CA THR A 251 14.24 13.75 -25.15
C THR A 251 14.30 12.61 -26.17
N GLY A 252 13.21 11.86 -26.36
CA GLY A 252 13.18 10.74 -27.31
C GLY A 252 14.07 9.56 -26.93
N LEU A 253 14.32 9.34 -25.61
CA LEU A 253 15.08 8.20 -25.13
C LEU A 253 14.46 6.89 -25.59
N ASP A 254 15.21 5.99 -26.19
CA ASP A 254 14.73 4.72 -26.75
C ASP A 254 14.88 3.52 -25.81
N ALA A 255 15.03 3.72 -24.53
CA ALA A 255 15.05 2.64 -23.53
C ALA A 255 13.64 2.32 -23.04
N GLN A 256 13.40 1.03 -22.73
CA GLN A 256 12.21 0.63 -21.98
C GLN A 256 12.39 0.91 -20.50
N PHE A 257 11.31 1.30 -19.82
CA PHE A 257 11.31 1.50 -18.38
C PHE A 257 10.67 0.31 -17.67
N TYR A 258 11.34 -0.21 -16.67
CA TYR A 258 10.80 -1.16 -15.70
C TYR A 258 10.65 -0.43 -14.36
N THR A 259 9.43 -0.20 -13.95
CA THR A 259 9.06 0.64 -12.81
C THR A 259 8.15 -0.12 -11.86
N TYR A 260 7.85 0.48 -10.71
CA TYR A 260 6.83 -0.06 -9.81
C TYR A 260 5.55 0.80 -9.85
N TYR A 261 5.70 2.12 -9.96
CA TYR A 261 4.60 3.06 -9.71
C TYR A 261 4.21 3.93 -10.91
N ALA A 262 4.69 3.60 -12.12
CA ALA A 262 4.40 4.41 -13.30
C ALA A 262 2.92 4.39 -13.73
N SER A 263 2.11 3.47 -13.21
CA SER A 263 0.66 3.42 -13.44
C SER A 263 -0.16 4.25 -12.44
N LEU A 264 0.47 4.95 -11.49
CA LEU A 264 -0.18 5.61 -10.36
C LEU A 264 0.08 7.13 -10.32
N TRP A 265 -0.67 7.81 -9.49
CA TRP A 265 -0.46 9.22 -9.05
C TRP A 265 -0.30 10.23 -10.16
N GLY A 266 -1.08 10.08 -11.24
CA GLY A 266 -1.04 10.99 -12.37
C GLY A 266 0.15 10.80 -13.31
N ALA A 267 1.02 9.82 -13.07
CA ALA A 267 2.14 9.52 -13.96
C ALA A 267 1.68 9.20 -15.40
N PRO A 268 0.60 8.41 -15.63
CA PRO A 268 0.11 8.16 -16.99
C PRO A 268 -0.29 9.44 -17.73
N ALA A 269 -0.96 10.38 -17.07
CA ALA A 269 -1.34 11.65 -17.67
C ALA A 269 -0.13 12.52 -18.03
N ALA A 270 0.87 12.58 -17.13
CA ALA A 270 2.08 13.35 -17.35
C ALA A 270 2.98 12.81 -18.47
N MET A 271 3.00 11.50 -18.64
CA MET A 271 3.78 10.81 -19.68
C MET A 271 3.09 10.79 -21.03
N GLY A 272 1.76 10.72 -21.04
CA GLY A 272 0.95 10.66 -22.25
C GLY A 272 1.34 9.50 -23.20
N LYS A 273 1.16 9.71 -24.49
CA LYS A 273 1.45 8.71 -25.53
C LYS A 273 2.91 8.24 -25.55
N ALA A 274 3.83 9.04 -25.02
CA ALA A 274 5.25 8.69 -25.03
C ALA A 274 5.58 7.51 -24.09
N ALA A 275 4.70 7.20 -23.12
CA ALA A 275 4.84 6.02 -22.27
C ALA A 275 4.31 4.73 -22.94
N ALA A 276 3.48 4.85 -23.98
CA ALA A 276 2.82 3.71 -24.59
C ALA A 276 3.85 2.71 -25.16
N ASP A 277 3.68 1.43 -24.77
CA ASP A 277 4.49 0.27 -25.14
C ASP A 277 5.98 0.35 -24.73
N ARG A 278 6.36 1.35 -23.93
CA ARG A 278 7.73 1.58 -23.46
C ARG A 278 7.89 1.47 -21.95
N VAL A 279 6.83 1.74 -21.19
CA VAL A 279 6.87 1.76 -19.74
C VAL A 279 6.12 0.57 -19.18
N LYS A 280 6.85 -0.24 -18.41
CA LYS A 280 6.29 -1.36 -17.65
C LYS A 280 6.20 -1.00 -16.17
N ALA A 281 5.10 -1.41 -15.53
CA ALA A 281 4.94 -1.31 -14.09
C ALA A 281 4.79 -2.70 -13.47
N VAL A 282 5.37 -2.89 -12.31
CA VAL A 282 5.15 -4.05 -11.44
C VAL A 282 4.28 -3.59 -10.29
N PHE A 283 3.05 -4.08 -10.22
CA PHE A 283 2.16 -3.70 -9.14
C PHE A 283 1.12 -4.79 -8.85
N ARG A 284 0.41 -4.66 -7.74
CA ARG A 284 -0.58 -5.61 -7.24
C ARG A 284 -1.90 -5.63 -8.01
N TRP A 285 -2.21 -4.55 -8.72
CA TRP A 285 -3.51 -4.31 -9.33
C TRP A 285 -3.39 -3.46 -10.59
N HIS A 286 -4.32 -3.65 -11.53
CA HIS A 286 -4.60 -2.69 -12.61
C HIS A 286 -6.01 -2.88 -13.17
N PRO A 287 -6.62 -1.84 -13.78
CA PRO A 287 -8.03 -1.83 -14.17
C PRO A 287 -8.39 -2.84 -15.28
N ASN A 288 -7.41 -3.26 -16.07
CA ASN A 288 -7.62 -4.12 -17.22
C ASN A 288 -7.22 -5.58 -16.96
N ALA A 289 -7.23 -6.03 -15.71
CA ALA A 289 -6.91 -7.42 -15.37
C ALA A 289 -8.05 -8.41 -15.66
N GLY A 290 -9.22 -7.91 -16.07
CA GLY A 290 -10.37 -8.75 -16.43
C GLY A 290 -11.10 -9.35 -15.22
N ILE A 291 -11.09 -8.69 -14.06
CA ILE A 291 -11.76 -9.12 -12.84
C ILE A 291 -12.98 -8.22 -12.61
N GLU A 292 -14.17 -8.72 -12.94
CA GLU A 292 -15.44 -7.97 -12.93
C GLU A 292 -15.70 -7.26 -11.58
N LYS A 293 -15.47 -7.94 -10.46
CA LYS A 293 -15.62 -7.35 -9.13
C LYS A 293 -14.77 -6.08 -8.95
N GLU A 294 -13.55 -6.11 -9.48
CA GLU A 294 -12.61 -4.98 -9.37
C GLU A 294 -12.99 -3.84 -10.33
N GLU A 295 -13.55 -4.16 -11.48
CA GLU A 295 -14.10 -3.15 -12.40
C GLU A 295 -15.26 -2.38 -11.75
N ILE A 296 -16.15 -3.08 -11.02
CA ILE A 296 -17.26 -2.45 -10.27
C ILE A 296 -16.72 -1.53 -9.17
N LEU A 297 -15.78 -2.02 -8.36
CA LEU A 297 -15.17 -1.21 -7.28
C LEU A 297 -14.45 0.03 -7.83
N MET A 298 -13.73 -0.12 -8.93
CA MET A 298 -13.07 0.98 -9.62
C MET A 298 -14.07 2.06 -10.05
N GLN A 299 -15.16 1.67 -10.71
CA GLN A 299 -16.19 2.60 -11.17
C GLN A 299 -16.88 3.33 -10.00
N GLU A 300 -17.13 2.62 -8.90
CA GLU A 300 -17.72 3.22 -7.69
C GLU A 300 -16.75 4.21 -7.04
N PHE A 301 -15.47 3.88 -6.94
CA PHE A 301 -14.43 4.76 -6.42
C PHE A 301 -14.30 6.04 -7.28
N GLN A 302 -14.21 5.88 -8.61
CA GLN A 302 -14.12 7.00 -9.55
C GLN A 302 -15.34 7.92 -9.43
N ARG A 303 -16.55 7.35 -9.37
CA ARG A 303 -17.79 8.13 -9.20
C ARG A 303 -17.81 8.93 -7.89
N ARG A 304 -17.21 8.38 -6.82
CA ARG A 304 -17.21 9.01 -5.49
C ARG A 304 -16.13 10.08 -5.32
N PHE A 305 -14.95 9.85 -5.85
CA PHE A 305 -13.77 10.68 -5.55
C PHE A 305 -13.23 11.45 -6.76
N ASP A 306 -13.79 11.25 -7.95
CA ASP A 306 -13.27 11.77 -9.22
C ASP A 306 -11.76 11.50 -9.36
N ALA A 307 -11.34 10.28 -9.03
CA ALA A 307 -9.95 9.85 -8.97
C ALA A 307 -9.80 8.40 -9.42
N ASP A 308 -8.60 8.04 -9.86
CA ASP A 308 -8.28 6.66 -10.23
C ASP A 308 -8.29 5.73 -9.02
N TYR A 309 -8.85 4.54 -9.21
CA TYR A 309 -8.74 3.47 -8.24
C TYR A 309 -7.45 2.69 -8.49
N GLY A 310 -6.55 2.69 -7.55
CA GLY A 310 -5.27 1.98 -7.64
C GLY A 310 -5.21 0.71 -6.76
N ALA A 311 -6.32 0.30 -6.14
CA ALA A 311 -6.37 -0.79 -5.15
C ALA A 311 -5.14 -0.76 -4.23
N MET A 312 -4.93 0.40 -3.60
CA MET A 312 -3.79 0.62 -2.71
C MET A 312 -3.80 -0.40 -1.56
N PRO A 313 -2.67 -0.66 -0.90
CA PRO A 313 -2.60 -1.61 0.21
C PRO A 313 -3.69 -1.49 1.26
N ALA A 314 -4.28 -0.31 1.43
CA ALA A 314 -5.41 -0.05 2.32
C ALA A 314 -6.57 -1.04 2.16
N SER A 315 -6.81 -1.56 0.94
CA SER A 315 -7.86 -2.55 0.71
C SER A 315 -7.59 -3.86 1.46
N ASN A 316 -6.39 -4.44 1.32
CA ASN A 316 -6.01 -5.65 2.04
C ASN A 316 -5.82 -5.36 3.53
N GLU A 317 -5.21 -4.22 3.87
CA GLU A 317 -4.94 -3.78 5.25
C GLU A 317 -6.21 -3.74 6.10
N PHE A 318 -7.22 -2.97 5.68
CA PHE A 318 -8.44 -2.82 6.48
C PHE A 318 -9.34 -4.04 6.45
N ASN A 319 -9.40 -4.81 5.35
CA ASN A 319 -10.14 -6.07 5.31
C ASN A 319 -9.49 -7.15 6.20
N MET A 320 -8.15 -7.25 6.22
CA MET A 320 -7.44 -8.15 7.15
C MET A 320 -7.59 -7.70 8.60
N LEU A 321 -7.45 -6.39 8.87
CA LEU A 321 -7.66 -5.83 10.21
C LEU A 321 -9.06 -6.14 10.73
N ALA A 322 -10.10 -5.93 9.90
CA ALA A 322 -11.47 -6.23 10.27
C ALA A 322 -11.66 -7.71 10.63
N LYS A 323 -11.18 -8.62 9.77
CA LYS A 323 -11.21 -10.04 10.01
C LYS A 323 -10.45 -10.45 11.28
N ALA A 324 -9.27 -9.86 11.50
CA ALA A 324 -8.44 -10.15 12.68
C ALA A 324 -9.10 -9.66 13.98
N ILE A 325 -9.75 -8.50 13.97
CA ILE A 325 -10.53 -7.99 15.12
C ILE A 325 -11.68 -8.93 15.45
N ASP A 326 -12.41 -9.41 14.45
CA ASP A 326 -13.51 -10.35 14.64
C ASP A 326 -13.01 -11.72 15.16
N ILE A 327 -11.91 -12.25 14.63
CA ILE A 327 -11.27 -13.49 15.14
C ILE A 327 -10.81 -13.31 16.59
N ALA A 328 -10.17 -12.16 16.90
CA ALA A 328 -9.69 -11.85 18.25
C ALA A 328 -10.84 -11.62 19.26
N GLY A 329 -12.05 -11.32 18.77
CA GLY A 329 -13.18 -10.88 19.60
C GLY A 329 -12.88 -9.60 20.39
N SER A 330 -11.93 -8.78 19.93
CA SER A 330 -11.37 -7.66 20.67
C SER A 330 -10.63 -6.68 19.75
N THR A 331 -10.48 -5.42 20.21
CA THR A 331 -9.57 -4.44 19.60
C THR A 331 -8.23 -4.35 20.31
N ASP A 332 -7.98 -5.20 21.32
CA ASP A 332 -6.70 -5.25 22.04
C ASP A 332 -5.55 -5.56 21.06
N PRO A 333 -4.50 -4.73 20.98
CA PRO A 333 -3.42 -4.89 20.03
C PRO A 333 -2.72 -6.25 20.06
N LEU A 334 -2.57 -6.85 21.24
CA LEU A 334 -1.92 -8.15 21.39
C LEU A 334 -2.76 -9.28 20.76
N ARG A 335 -4.07 -9.27 21.04
CA ARG A 335 -5.00 -10.26 20.50
C ARG A 335 -5.13 -10.11 18.97
N VAL A 336 -5.24 -8.87 18.49
CA VAL A 336 -5.34 -8.56 17.06
C VAL A 336 -4.05 -8.92 16.34
N ALA A 337 -2.87 -8.64 16.90
CA ALA A 337 -1.59 -9.03 16.31
C ALA A 337 -1.50 -10.56 16.12
N TYR A 338 -1.86 -11.35 17.12
CA TYR A 338 -1.89 -12.80 16.98
C TYR A 338 -2.95 -13.31 15.99
N ALA A 339 -4.06 -12.60 15.85
CA ALA A 339 -5.08 -12.93 14.86
C ALA A 339 -4.69 -12.53 13.43
N LEU A 340 -3.77 -11.59 13.26
CA LEU A 340 -3.20 -11.21 11.96
C LEU A 340 -2.14 -12.21 11.47
N GLU A 341 -1.47 -12.94 12.38
CA GLU A 341 -0.51 -13.98 11.98
C GLU A 341 -1.21 -15.10 11.21
N ASP A 342 -0.66 -15.49 10.08
CA ASP A 342 -1.17 -16.57 9.20
C ASP A 342 -2.61 -16.32 8.66
N ILE A 343 -3.07 -15.07 8.66
CA ILE A 343 -4.41 -14.76 8.14
C ILE A 343 -4.42 -14.77 6.61
N HIS A 344 -5.41 -15.44 6.05
CA HIS A 344 -5.72 -15.48 4.62
C HIS A 344 -7.03 -14.76 4.35
N ILE A 345 -7.08 -13.90 3.35
CA ILE A 345 -8.33 -13.32 2.84
C ILE A 345 -8.36 -13.37 1.32
N GLN A 346 -9.57 -13.28 0.76
CA GLN A 346 -9.75 -12.97 -0.64
C GLN A 346 -9.54 -11.45 -0.83
N GLY A 347 -8.36 -11.10 -1.34
CA GLY A 347 -8.02 -9.71 -1.69
C GLY A 347 -8.59 -9.30 -3.04
N ASN A 348 -8.13 -8.16 -3.55
CA ASN A 348 -8.60 -7.60 -4.81
C ASN A 348 -8.32 -8.52 -6.01
N MET A 349 -7.12 -9.05 -6.11
CA MET A 349 -6.64 -9.78 -7.28
C MET A 349 -6.41 -11.27 -7.02
N GLY A 350 -6.95 -11.82 -5.96
CA GLY A 350 -6.81 -13.21 -5.55
C GLY A 350 -6.58 -13.35 -4.06
N GLU A 351 -6.25 -14.54 -3.60
CA GLU A 351 -5.91 -14.79 -2.20
C GLU A 351 -4.67 -13.99 -1.80
N VAL A 352 -4.69 -13.45 -0.60
CA VAL A 352 -3.56 -12.75 0.04
C VAL A 352 -3.32 -13.34 1.42
N TRP A 353 -2.06 -13.39 1.82
CA TRP A 353 -1.59 -14.07 3.02
C TRP A 353 -0.60 -13.24 3.82
N MET A 354 -0.81 -13.13 5.12
CA MET A 354 0.12 -12.51 6.06
C MET A 354 1.03 -13.59 6.65
N ARG A 355 2.31 -13.60 6.24
CA ARG A 355 3.27 -14.59 6.73
C ARG A 355 3.55 -14.36 8.22
N PRO A 356 3.43 -15.40 9.09
CA PRO A 356 3.61 -15.24 10.53
C PRO A 356 5.06 -15.00 10.94
N ASP A 357 6.04 -15.43 10.14
CA ASP A 357 7.45 -15.37 10.52
C ASP A 357 8.02 -13.94 10.54
N ASP A 358 7.49 -13.06 9.70
CA ASP A 358 8.02 -11.69 9.54
C ASP A 358 6.93 -10.63 9.33
N HIS A 359 5.66 -10.99 9.41
CA HIS A 359 4.50 -10.13 9.20
C HIS A 359 4.52 -9.40 7.83
N GLN A 360 5.05 -10.06 6.79
CA GLN A 360 4.97 -9.60 5.41
C GLN A 360 3.70 -10.11 4.75
N LEU A 361 2.89 -9.22 4.19
CA LEU A 361 1.80 -9.58 3.28
C LEU A 361 2.38 -10.13 1.97
N PHE A 362 1.85 -11.27 1.52
CA PHE A 362 2.06 -11.80 0.18
C PHE A 362 0.76 -11.77 -0.62
N GLU A 363 0.90 -11.45 -1.88
CA GLU A 363 -0.19 -11.26 -2.83
C GLU A 363 0.28 -11.53 -4.25
N PRO A 364 -0.63 -11.86 -5.20
CA PRO A 364 -0.27 -11.92 -6.61
C PRO A 364 0.22 -10.56 -7.11
N MET A 365 1.21 -10.58 -7.99
CA MET A 365 1.80 -9.38 -8.60
C MET A 365 1.61 -9.40 -10.11
N TYR A 366 1.38 -8.24 -10.70
CA TYR A 366 1.28 -8.07 -12.14
C TYR A 366 2.49 -7.36 -12.69
N ILE A 367 2.89 -7.78 -13.89
CA ILE A 367 3.71 -6.97 -14.77
C ILE A 367 2.79 -6.49 -15.89
N MET A 368 2.75 -5.20 -16.06
CA MET A 368 1.86 -4.55 -17.02
C MET A 368 2.62 -3.53 -17.85
N THR A 369 2.25 -3.42 -19.13
CA THR A 369 2.74 -2.38 -20.02
C THR A 369 1.72 -1.26 -20.13
N LEU A 370 2.16 0.00 -19.96
CA LEU A 370 1.34 1.15 -20.32
C LEU A 370 1.17 1.20 -21.82
N THR A 371 -0.07 1.26 -22.31
CA THR A 371 -0.39 1.26 -23.73
C THR A 371 -1.70 2.00 -24.00
N SER A 372 -2.02 2.25 -25.27
CA SER A 372 -3.25 2.94 -25.63
C SER A 372 -4.48 2.07 -25.36
N VAL A 373 -5.56 2.69 -24.90
CA VAL A 373 -6.88 2.05 -24.83
C VAL A 373 -7.29 1.57 -26.22
N ASN A 374 -7.73 0.32 -26.32
CA ASN A 374 -8.10 -0.32 -27.60
C ASN A 374 -9.47 -1.02 -27.57
N GLY A 375 -10.16 -0.99 -26.41
CA GLY A 375 -11.48 -1.59 -26.23
C GLY A 375 -11.51 -3.12 -26.09
N ASN A 376 -10.38 -3.80 -26.22
CA ASN A 376 -10.25 -5.27 -26.09
C ASN A 376 -9.60 -5.64 -24.75
N ASP A 377 -8.28 -5.75 -24.73
CA ASP A 377 -7.48 -6.08 -23.55
C ASP A 377 -7.12 -4.84 -22.70
N VAL A 378 -7.31 -3.64 -23.26
CA VAL A 378 -7.19 -2.35 -22.56
C VAL A 378 -8.47 -1.55 -22.75
N LYS A 379 -9.42 -1.75 -21.83
CA LYS A 379 -10.73 -1.09 -21.84
C LYS A 379 -10.70 0.28 -21.14
N TYR A 380 -9.94 0.37 -20.07
CA TYR A 380 -9.92 1.55 -19.17
C TYR A 380 -8.58 2.27 -19.28
N GLY A 381 -8.64 3.58 -19.46
CA GLY A 381 -7.50 4.48 -19.34
C GLY A 381 -7.24 4.86 -17.90
N LEU A 382 -6.08 5.42 -17.61
CA LEU A 382 -5.64 5.90 -16.32
C LEU A 382 -5.55 7.44 -16.32
N ALA A 383 -5.81 8.06 -15.19
CA ALA A 383 -5.72 9.53 -14.99
C ALA A 383 -6.49 10.33 -16.06
N GLY A 384 -7.67 9.85 -16.47
CA GLY A 384 -8.52 10.50 -17.47
C GLY A 384 -7.92 10.52 -18.89
N THR A 385 -6.90 9.70 -19.17
CA THR A 385 -6.21 9.65 -20.47
C THR A 385 -6.62 8.44 -21.31
N ASN A 386 -6.14 8.41 -22.55
CA ASN A 386 -6.23 7.24 -23.44
C ASN A 386 -5.05 6.25 -23.24
N ILE A 387 -4.36 6.33 -22.09
CA ILE A 387 -3.29 5.39 -21.73
C ILE A 387 -3.81 4.52 -20.57
N GLY A 388 -3.86 3.23 -20.81
CA GLY A 388 -4.20 2.21 -19.83
C GLY A 388 -3.04 1.22 -19.63
N THR A 389 -3.35 0.10 -19.02
CA THR A 389 -2.38 -0.96 -18.74
C THR A 389 -2.85 -2.29 -19.37
N ARG A 390 -1.94 -2.98 -20.03
CA ARG A 390 -2.12 -4.35 -20.52
C ARG A 390 -1.35 -5.31 -19.62
N THR A 391 -1.96 -6.42 -19.25
CA THR A 391 -1.26 -7.52 -18.55
C THR A 391 -0.20 -8.15 -19.45
N ASP A 392 1.06 -8.12 -19.02
CA ASP A 392 2.14 -8.89 -19.64
C ASP A 392 2.35 -10.23 -18.91
N ALA A 393 2.24 -10.23 -17.59
CA ALA A 393 2.33 -11.43 -16.76
C ALA A 393 1.62 -11.20 -15.42
N ARG A 394 1.14 -12.31 -14.84
CA ARG A 394 0.72 -12.41 -13.44
C ARG A 394 1.66 -13.40 -12.76
N ILE A 395 2.16 -13.04 -11.58
CA ILE A 395 3.07 -13.82 -10.77
C ILE A 395 2.35 -14.17 -9.47
N GLU A 396 2.22 -15.46 -9.20
CA GLU A 396 1.49 -15.96 -8.05
C GLU A 396 2.35 -15.97 -6.77
N ILE A 397 1.71 -16.04 -5.60
CA ILE A 397 2.40 -15.99 -4.29
C ILE A 397 3.60 -16.96 -4.19
N PRO A 398 3.52 -18.24 -4.62
CA PRO A 398 4.67 -19.14 -4.51
C PRO A 398 5.93 -18.65 -5.23
N GLU A 399 5.76 -17.86 -6.31
CA GLU A 399 6.86 -17.28 -7.07
C GLU A 399 7.38 -15.96 -6.48
N THR A 400 6.62 -15.33 -5.55
CA THR A 400 7.00 -14.08 -4.87
C THR A 400 7.59 -14.32 -3.49
N LEU A 401 7.64 -15.57 -3.02
CA LEU A 401 8.16 -15.91 -1.71
C LEU A 401 9.68 -15.70 -1.65
N VAL A 402 10.09 -14.76 -0.82
CA VAL A 402 11.50 -14.51 -0.49
C VAL A 402 11.79 -14.98 0.93
N PRO A 403 13.02 -15.47 1.22
CA PRO A 403 13.40 -15.87 2.56
C PRO A 403 13.25 -14.74 3.57
N THR A 404 12.93 -15.07 4.81
CA THR A 404 12.96 -14.09 5.90
C THR A 404 14.22 -14.21 6.74
N ARG A 405 14.68 -13.08 7.29
CA ARG A 405 15.76 -12.99 8.28
C ARG A 405 15.26 -12.43 9.61
N CYS A 406 13.94 -12.30 9.73
CA CYS A 406 13.29 -11.78 10.93
C CYS A 406 13.50 -12.71 12.13
N GLN A 407 13.85 -12.13 13.27
CA GLN A 407 13.98 -12.79 14.57
C GLN A 407 13.21 -12.00 15.63
N MET A 408 11.91 -11.75 15.37
CA MET A 408 11.10 -10.95 16.28
C MET A 408 10.86 -11.65 17.62
N LYS A 409 10.85 -10.84 18.68
CA LYS A 409 10.46 -11.28 20.01
C LYS A 409 8.94 -11.23 20.13
N ARG A 410 8.31 -12.37 20.39
CA ARG A 410 6.85 -12.44 20.59
C ARG A 410 6.52 -12.35 22.07
N PRO A 411 5.58 -11.47 22.48
CA PRO A 411 5.03 -11.55 23.83
C PRO A 411 4.27 -12.86 24.04
N PRO A 412 4.04 -13.31 25.29
CA PRO A 412 3.19 -14.47 25.54
C PRO A 412 1.80 -14.30 24.90
N ARG A 413 1.24 -15.38 24.36
CA ARG A 413 -0.14 -15.38 23.85
C ARG A 413 -1.11 -15.06 24.97
N PRO A 414 -2.15 -14.21 24.72
CA PRO A 414 -3.15 -13.82 25.73
C PRO A 414 -4.12 -14.95 26.07
#